data_4a17e5a8113210e6fa9060becedf32d5
#
_entry.id   4a17e5a8113210e6fa9060becedf32d5
#
_cell.length_a   1.000
_cell.length_b   1.000
_cell.length_c   1.000
_cell.angle_alpha   90.00
_cell.angle_beta   90.00
_cell.angle_gamma   90.00
#
_symmetry.space_group_name_H-M   'P 1'
#
loop_
_entity.id
_entity.type
_entity.pdbx_description
1 polymer ?
#
loop_
_entity_poly.entity_id
_entity_poly.type
_entity_poly.pdbx_seq_one_letter_code
_entity_poly.pdbx_strand_id
1 'polypeptide(L)'
;FAAWNPDRTLAIISLHGDAPRTNLTGYGRDNMEWGKRTIDGIPGLMIEGEYEWWEDRVNPALAFRMMYPKSCVSFLCDTGRGHFDIADRTAGYIALFLKKALEYRMPATYDLNKPVELKKLNPQNGWLAERWHPNQKKRAKAAPYKEYKGDSHDAFWYFDKEMAEMTEERYRRERGKKPQYLGFVQKGQLLTYNPKSHVKVAARFLPEKDGLTFHLKAVYTDSLHTAISDE
;
A
#
# COMPACT_ATOMS: atom_id res chain seq x y z
N PHE A 1 1.73 12.42 16.21
CA PHE A 1 0.50 13.14 16.59
C PHE A 1 -0.55 12.19 17.18
N ALA A 2 -0.94 11.12 16.49
CA ALA A 2 -2.02 10.22 16.92
C ALA A 2 -1.86 9.62 18.32
N ALA A 3 -0.65 9.19 18.67
CA ALA A 3 -0.36 8.65 19.99
C ALA A 3 -0.45 9.69 21.13
N TRP A 4 -0.36 10.98 20.80
CA TRP A 4 -0.52 12.09 21.76
C TRP A 4 -1.97 12.56 21.88
N ASN A 5 -2.76 12.39 20.82
CA ASN A 5 -4.13 12.85 20.74
C ASN A 5 -5.07 11.73 20.22
N PRO A 6 -5.12 10.57 20.91
CA PRO A 6 -5.83 9.40 20.40
C PRO A 6 -7.33 9.64 20.26
N ASP A 7 -7.93 10.38 21.18
CA ASP A 7 -9.38 10.63 21.22
C ASP A 7 -9.83 11.70 20.21
N ARG A 8 -8.86 12.38 19.57
CA ARG A 8 -9.09 13.42 18.56
C ARG A 8 -8.53 13.05 17.18
N THR A 9 -7.96 11.87 17.04
CA THR A 9 -7.45 11.36 15.77
C THR A 9 -8.46 10.42 15.16
N LEU A 10 -9.14 10.83 14.09
CA LEU A 10 -10.15 10.02 13.43
C LEU A 10 -9.55 8.75 12.82
N ALA A 11 -8.46 8.90 12.09
CA ALA A 11 -7.74 7.83 11.41
C ALA A 11 -6.29 8.24 11.15
N ILE A 12 -5.46 7.26 10.81
CA ILE A 12 -4.06 7.45 10.38
C ILE A 12 -3.96 6.92 8.95
N ILE A 13 -3.35 7.69 8.06
CA ILE A 13 -3.06 7.24 6.70
C ILE A 13 -1.57 7.42 6.44
N SER A 14 -0.91 6.33 6.10
CA SER A 14 0.47 6.30 5.63
C SER A 14 0.45 5.95 4.15
N LEU A 15 0.72 6.95 3.32
CA LEU A 15 0.78 6.80 1.88
C LEU A 15 2.24 6.73 1.47
N HIS A 16 2.65 5.56 0.98
CA HIS A 16 4.04 5.27 0.61
C HIS A 16 5.05 5.54 1.75
N GLY A 17 4.61 5.32 2.99
CA GLY A 17 5.38 5.58 4.20
C GLY A 17 5.63 4.34 5.03
N ASP A 18 6.36 4.54 6.13
CA ASP A 18 6.71 3.45 7.03
C ASP A 18 5.56 3.01 7.93
N ALA A 19 5.66 1.80 8.46
CA ALA A 19 4.76 1.28 9.47
C ALA A 19 4.86 2.09 10.77
N PRO A 20 3.82 2.06 11.62
CA PRO A 20 3.88 2.72 12.92
C PRO A 20 5.10 2.28 13.73
N ARG A 21 5.78 3.23 14.37
CA ARG A 21 7.00 3.04 15.14
C ARG A 21 8.21 2.51 14.37
N THR A 22 8.21 2.65 13.06
CA THR A 22 9.40 2.35 12.23
C THR A 22 9.87 3.60 11.51
N ASN A 23 11.15 3.64 11.21
CA ASN A 23 11.79 4.67 10.41
C ASN A 23 12.83 3.99 9.51
N LEU A 24 12.34 3.30 8.48
CA LEU A 24 13.19 2.57 7.55
C LEU A 24 13.99 3.50 6.64
N THR A 25 13.43 4.65 6.33
CA THR A 25 14.06 5.61 5.44
C THR A 25 15.25 6.31 6.09
N GLY A 26 15.38 6.20 7.42
CA GLY A 26 16.59 6.56 8.14
C GLY A 26 17.08 8.00 7.95
N TYR A 27 16.22 8.95 7.63
CA TYR A 27 16.59 10.36 7.43
C TYR A 27 17.28 10.99 8.65
N GLY A 28 18.15 10.21 9.28
CA GLY A 28 18.97 10.62 10.41
C GLY A 28 18.18 10.91 11.70
N ARG A 29 16.95 10.46 11.77
CA ARG A 29 16.10 10.62 12.95
C ARG A 29 15.76 9.27 13.56
N ASP A 30 15.91 9.15 14.84
CA ASP A 30 15.46 7.98 15.59
C ASP A 30 13.93 7.84 15.53
N ASN A 31 13.45 6.62 15.75
CA ASN A 31 12.04 6.39 15.96
C ASN A 31 11.56 7.20 17.16
N MET A 32 10.43 7.87 16.98
CA MET A 32 9.87 8.70 18.02
C MET A 32 9.43 7.83 19.21
N GLU A 33 9.90 8.20 20.41
CA GLU A 33 9.51 7.56 21.66
C GLU A 33 8.06 7.89 22.02
N TRP A 34 7.22 6.86 22.08
CA TRP A 34 5.83 7.02 22.49
C TRP A 34 5.63 6.92 24.01
N GLY A 35 6.60 6.38 24.73
CA GLY A 35 6.45 6.04 26.12
C GLY A 35 5.33 5.01 26.32
N LYS A 36 4.40 5.30 27.22
CA LYS A 36 3.21 4.47 27.47
C LYS A 36 2.04 4.74 26.52
N ARG A 37 2.21 5.65 25.56
CA ARG A 37 1.17 6.02 24.59
C ARG A 37 0.99 4.93 23.55
N THR A 38 -0.25 4.77 23.11
CA THR A 38 -0.63 3.80 22.06
C THR A 38 -1.53 4.45 21.04
N ILE A 39 -1.70 3.76 19.91
CA ILE A 39 -2.73 4.09 18.92
C ILE A 39 -3.84 3.03 18.91
N ASP A 40 -4.04 2.38 20.06
CA ASP A 40 -5.06 1.34 20.23
C ASP A 40 -6.46 1.86 19.88
N GLY A 41 -7.17 1.12 19.05
CA GLY A 41 -8.51 1.47 18.60
C GLY A 41 -8.58 2.66 17.63
N ILE A 42 -7.44 3.17 17.15
CA ILE A 42 -7.39 4.13 16.05
C ILE A 42 -7.17 3.36 14.75
N PRO A 43 -8.05 3.48 13.74
CA PRO A 43 -7.84 2.82 12.46
C PRO A 43 -6.67 3.45 11.72
N GLY A 44 -5.76 2.62 11.23
CA GLY A 44 -4.64 3.01 10.41
C GLY A 44 -4.71 2.34 9.03
N LEU A 45 -4.47 3.08 7.96
CA LEU A 45 -4.35 2.58 6.60
C LEU A 45 -2.94 2.84 6.10
N MET A 46 -2.24 1.77 5.72
CA MET A 46 -1.00 1.86 4.96
C MET A 46 -1.26 1.55 3.50
N ILE A 47 -0.65 2.29 2.61
CA ILE A 47 -0.74 2.09 1.16
C ILE A 47 0.68 2.07 0.60
N GLU A 48 1.01 0.99 -0.11
CA GLU A 48 2.29 0.86 -0.82
C GLU A 48 2.04 0.50 -2.28
N GLY A 49 2.75 1.16 -3.18
CA GLY A 49 2.71 0.82 -4.60
C GLY A 49 3.43 -0.50 -4.89
N GLU A 50 2.95 -1.26 -5.87
CA GLU A 50 3.58 -2.51 -6.24
C GLU A 50 5.03 -2.34 -6.72
N TYR A 51 5.32 -1.28 -7.43
CA TYR A 51 6.67 -1.03 -7.97
C TYR A 51 7.68 -0.58 -6.91
N GLU A 52 7.19 -0.19 -5.75
CA GLU A 52 8.00 0.09 -4.56
C GLU A 52 7.75 -0.93 -3.45
N TRP A 53 7.15 -2.08 -3.79
CA TRP A 53 6.84 -3.12 -2.82
C TRP A 53 8.10 -3.65 -2.17
N TRP A 54 8.20 -3.42 -0.87
CA TRP A 54 9.28 -3.88 -0.05
C TRP A 54 8.72 -4.62 1.17
N GLU A 55 9.13 -5.86 1.33
CA GLU A 55 8.80 -6.66 2.50
C GLU A 55 9.22 -5.94 3.80
N ASP A 56 10.27 -5.15 3.76
CA ASP A 56 10.77 -4.35 4.87
C ASP A 56 9.74 -3.31 5.38
N ARG A 57 8.75 -2.92 4.58
CA ARG A 57 7.66 -2.04 5.00
C ARG A 57 6.42 -2.80 5.46
N VAL A 58 6.15 -3.92 4.84
CA VAL A 58 4.98 -4.75 5.14
C VAL A 58 5.17 -5.53 6.43
N ASN A 59 6.33 -6.17 6.58
CA ASN A 59 6.63 -7.00 7.74
C ASN A 59 6.59 -6.22 9.07
N PRO A 60 7.12 -4.99 9.19
CA PRO A 60 6.93 -4.18 10.38
C PRO A 60 5.46 -3.84 10.69
N ALA A 61 4.61 -3.68 9.67
CA ALA A 61 3.20 -3.43 9.89
C ALA A 61 2.47 -4.68 10.43
N LEU A 62 2.81 -5.85 9.92
CA LEU A 62 2.33 -7.13 10.47
C LEU A 62 2.84 -7.35 11.89
N ALA A 63 4.13 -7.13 12.12
CA ALA A 63 4.74 -7.23 13.46
C ALA A 63 4.06 -6.25 14.44
N PHE A 64 3.80 -5.02 14.01
CA PHE A 64 3.09 -4.04 14.83
C PHE A 64 1.71 -4.55 15.27
N ARG A 65 0.94 -5.13 14.36
CA ARG A 65 -0.36 -5.73 14.70
C ARG A 65 -0.23 -6.84 15.75
N MET A 66 0.80 -7.67 15.63
CA MET A 66 1.03 -8.77 16.57
C MET A 66 1.49 -8.27 17.94
N MET A 67 2.38 -7.29 17.96
CA MET A 67 2.87 -6.70 19.21
C MET A 67 1.82 -5.85 19.92
N TYR A 68 0.89 -5.25 19.17
CA TYR A 68 -0.18 -4.39 19.67
C TYR A 68 -1.55 -4.93 19.26
N PRO A 69 -2.07 -5.95 19.96
CA PRO A 69 -3.27 -6.69 19.53
C PRO A 69 -4.57 -5.85 19.55
N LYS A 70 -4.52 -4.64 20.12
CA LYS A 70 -5.63 -3.67 20.05
C LYS A 70 -5.48 -2.70 18.87
N SER A 71 -4.49 -2.87 18.02
CA SER A 71 -4.29 -2.03 16.84
C SER A 71 -5.24 -2.44 15.71
N CYS A 72 -5.68 -1.44 14.94
CA CYS A 72 -6.60 -1.59 13.80
C CYS A 72 -5.87 -1.17 12.51
N VAL A 73 -4.87 -1.96 12.07
CA VAL A 73 -4.04 -1.63 10.91
C VAL A 73 -4.55 -2.35 9.67
N SER A 74 -5.01 -1.55 8.70
CA SER A 74 -5.34 -1.96 7.34
C SER A 74 -4.16 -1.73 6.41
N PHE A 75 -4.09 -2.49 5.34
CA PHE A 75 -3.06 -2.36 4.33
C PHE A 75 -3.66 -2.45 2.93
N LEU A 76 -3.17 -1.63 2.01
CA LEU A 76 -3.47 -1.72 0.60
C LEU A 76 -2.17 -1.79 -0.20
N CYS A 77 -1.95 -2.90 -0.91
CA CYS A 77 -1.02 -2.90 -2.03
C CYS A 77 -1.72 -2.27 -3.22
N ASP A 78 -1.23 -1.13 -3.68
CA ASP A 78 -1.75 -0.47 -4.88
C ASP A 78 -1.03 -1.02 -6.11
N THR A 79 -1.59 -2.12 -6.64
CA THR A 79 -0.98 -2.89 -7.72
C THR A 79 -0.88 -2.08 -9.00
N GLY A 80 0.25 -2.22 -9.70
CA GLY A 80 0.56 -1.48 -10.92
C GLY A 80 0.90 -0.01 -10.69
N ARG A 81 1.24 0.40 -9.45
CA ARG A 81 1.58 1.77 -9.09
C ARG A 81 2.96 1.87 -8.48
N GLY A 82 3.57 3.03 -8.67
CA GLY A 82 4.85 3.39 -8.07
C GLY A 82 4.70 4.38 -6.93
N HIS A 83 5.82 4.92 -6.49
CA HIS A 83 5.88 5.93 -5.45
C HIS A 83 5.20 7.23 -5.90
N PHE A 84 4.34 7.79 -5.06
CA PHE A 84 3.54 8.99 -5.34
C PHE A 84 2.54 8.88 -6.51
N ASP A 85 2.34 7.69 -7.06
CA ASP A 85 1.41 7.45 -8.15
C ASP A 85 0.00 7.15 -7.59
N ILE A 86 -0.81 8.19 -7.41
CA ILE A 86 -2.16 8.07 -6.88
C ILE A 86 -3.16 8.08 -8.03
N ALA A 87 -3.93 7.00 -8.17
CA ALA A 87 -5.05 6.94 -9.10
C ALA A 87 -6.38 7.28 -8.41
N ASP A 88 -7.39 7.64 -9.19
CA ASP A 88 -8.75 7.91 -8.68
C ASP A 88 -9.31 6.76 -7.85
N ARG A 89 -9.03 5.51 -8.25
CA ARG A 89 -9.42 4.32 -7.48
C ARG A 89 -8.74 4.25 -6.11
N THR A 90 -7.51 4.74 -5.97
CA THR A 90 -6.79 4.79 -4.69
C THR A 90 -7.35 5.90 -3.83
N ALA A 91 -7.62 7.06 -4.42
CA ALA A 91 -8.32 8.15 -3.75
C ALA A 91 -9.73 7.71 -3.27
N GLY A 92 -10.47 6.98 -4.11
CA GLY A 92 -11.76 6.39 -3.74
C GLY A 92 -11.67 5.40 -2.58
N TYR A 93 -10.62 4.58 -2.53
CA TYR A 93 -10.38 3.66 -1.43
C TYR A 93 -10.07 4.41 -0.12
N ILE A 94 -9.26 5.46 -0.18
CA ILE A 94 -8.97 6.34 0.96
C ILE A 94 -10.26 7.01 1.46
N ALA A 95 -11.08 7.51 0.54
CA ALA A 95 -12.35 8.14 0.87
C ALA A 95 -13.30 7.16 1.57
N LEU A 96 -13.38 5.91 1.10
CA LEU A 96 -14.15 4.86 1.77
C LEU A 96 -13.59 4.58 3.17
N PHE A 97 -12.27 4.46 3.32
CA PHE A 97 -11.65 4.24 4.63
C PHE A 97 -12.00 5.36 5.62
N LEU A 98 -11.93 6.62 5.20
CA LEU A 98 -12.30 7.76 6.03
C LEU A 98 -13.80 7.78 6.36
N LYS A 99 -14.66 7.42 5.40
CA LYS A 99 -16.09 7.27 5.64
C LYS A 99 -16.36 6.20 6.70
N LYS A 100 -15.73 5.03 6.60
CA LYS A 100 -15.82 3.98 7.62
C LYS A 100 -15.29 4.45 8.97
N ALA A 101 -14.17 5.16 9.00
CA ALA A 101 -13.67 5.74 10.25
C ALA A 101 -14.68 6.67 10.92
N LEU A 102 -15.38 7.50 10.14
CA LEU A 102 -16.46 8.34 10.65
C LEU A 102 -17.64 7.49 11.17
N GLU A 103 -18.14 6.54 10.39
CA GLU A 103 -19.27 5.68 10.74
C GLU A 103 -19.02 4.93 12.07
N TYR A 104 -17.83 4.39 12.24
CA TYR A 104 -17.50 3.54 13.40
C TYR A 104 -17.02 4.32 14.62
N ARG A 105 -16.42 5.50 14.44
CA ARG A 105 -15.82 6.24 15.55
C ARG A 105 -16.60 7.45 16.03
N MET A 106 -17.44 8.04 15.20
CA MET A 106 -18.25 9.16 15.65
C MET A 106 -19.29 8.69 16.69
N PRO A 107 -19.52 9.44 17.77
CA PRO A 107 -20.67 9.19 18.64
C PRO A 107 -21.97 9.47 17.91
N ALA A 108 -23.07 8.81 18.33
CA ALA A 108 -24.38 9.01 17.72
C ALA A 108 -24.90 10.46 17.89
N THR A 109 -24.51 11.10 18.99
CA THR A 109 -24.84 12.49 19.30
C THR A 109 -23.57 13.22 19.74
N TYR A 110 -23.41 14.45 19.30
CA TYR A 110 -22.30 15.31 19.71
C TYR A 110 -22.74 16.79 19.70
N ASP A 111 -22.07 17.58 20.52
CA ASP A 111 -22.25 19.03 20.60
C ASP A 111 -21.17 19.69 19.73
N LEU A 112 -21.58 20.46 18.72
CA LEU A 112 -20.65 21.16 17.82
C LEU A 112 -19.76 22.20 18.55
N ASN A 113 -20.17 22.63 19.74
CA ASN A 113 -19.42 23.61 20.53
C ASN A 113 -18.36 22.96 21.46
N LYS A 114 -18.28 21.64 21.46
CA LYS A 114 -17.34 20.87 22.28
C LYS A 114 -16.48 19.95 21.43
N PRO A 115 -15.25 19.67 21.85
CA PRO A 115 -14.44 18.64 21.20
C PRO A 115 -15.16 17.29 21.21
N VAL A 116 -15.28 16.66 20.04
CA VAL A 116 -15.86 15.33 19.93
C VAL A 116 -14.88 14.29 20.43
N GLU A 117 -15.31 13.43 21.34
CA GLU A 117 -14.56 12.26 21.77
C GLU A 117 -14.89 11.08 20.85
N LEU A 118 -13.88 10.61 20.11
CA LEU A 118 -14.02 9.53 19.15
C LEU A 118 -13.99 8.17 19.87
N LYS A 119 -14.90 7.28 19.48
CA LYS A 119 -14.93 5.90 20.01
C LYS A 119 -13.66 5.14 19.65
N LYS A 120 -13.13 4.36 20.59
CA LYS A 120 -12.06 3.39 20.30
C LYS A 120 -12.64 2.14 19.67
N LEU A 121 -12.01 1.66 18.61
CA LEU A 121 -12.41 0.43 17.94
C LEU A 121 -11.87 -0.79 18.71
N ASN A 122 -12.64 -1.86 18.69
CA ASN A 122 -12.14 -3.18 19.08
C ASN A 122 -11.85 -3.96 17.80
N PRO A 123 -10.58 -4.32 17.53
CA PRO A 123 -10.23 -5.03 16.29
C PRO A 123 -10.95 -6.37 16.14
N GLN A 124 -11.37 -7.00 17.23
CA GLN A 124 -12.12 -8.26 17.17
C GLN A 124 -13.53 -8.13 16.58
N ASN A 125 -14.05 -6.91 16.45
CA ASN A 125 -15.33 -6.64 15.79
C ASN A 125 -15.16 -6.36 14.29
N GLY A 126 -13.94 -6.30 13.79
CA GLY A 126 -13.65 -6.10 12.38
C GLY A 126 -13.43 -7.41 11.62
N TRP A 127 -12.79 -7.28 10.49
CA TRP A 127 -12.49 -8.36 9.55
C TRP A 127 -10.99 -8.50 9.36
N LEU A 128 -10.55 -9.70 8.95
CA LEU A 128 -9.20 -9.96 8.48
C LEU A 128 -9.24 -10.36 7.01
N ALA A 129 -8.25 -9.88 6.26
CA ALA A 129 -7.96 -10.32 4.92
C ALA A 129 -6.45 -10.51 4.76
N GLU A 130 -6.07 -11.56 4.04
CA GLU A 130 -4.68 -11.87 3.76
C GLU A 130 -4.01 -10.71 3.00
N ARG A 131 -2.77 -10.42 3.35
CA ARG A 131 -1.98 -9.43 2.63
C ARG A 131 -1.80 -9.80 1.17
N TRP A 132 -1.50 -8.85 0.34
CA TRP A 132 -1.13 -9.12 -1.03
C TRP A 132 0.23 -9.84 -1.10
N HIS A 133 0.30 -10.88 -1.94
CA HIS A 133 1.53 -11.58 -2.25
C HIS A 133 1.76 -11.58 -3.78
N PRO A 134 2.94 -11.22 -4.25
CA PRO A 134 3.29 -11.36 -5.65
C PRO A 134 3.11 -12.83 -6.09
N ASN A 135 2.47 -13.03 -7.22
CA ASN A 135 2.31 -14.35 -7.85
C ASN A 135 1.48 -15.40 -7.07
N GLN A 136 0.83 -15.03 -5.99
CA GLN A 136 -0.03 -15.94 -5.23
C GLN A 136 -1.35 -16.19 -5.97
N LYS A 137 -1.66 -17.48 -6.22
CA LYS A 137 -2.89 -17.89 -6.92
C LYS A 137 -4.07 -18.12 -5.98
N LYS A 138 -3.81 -18.56 -4.76
CA LYS A 138 -4.83 -18.82 -3.74
C LYS A 138 -4.61 -17.92 -2.56
N ARG A 139 -5.70 -17.37 -2.04
CA ARG A 139 -5.72 -16.53 -0.84
C ARG A 139 -6.71 -17.07 0.15
N ALA A 140 -6.42 -16.91 1.42
CA ALA A 140 -7.42 -17.11 2.45
C ALA A 140 -8.54 -16.08 2.25
N LYS A 141 -9.78 -16.53 2.30
CA LYS A 141 -10.95 -15.65 2.14
C LYS A 141 -11.06 -14.71 3.34
N ALA A 142 -11.34 -13.43 3.07
CA ALA A 142 -11.64 -12.48 4.13
C ALA A 142 -12.82 -12.96 4.98
N ALA A 143 -12.71 -12.76 6.29
CA ALA A 143 -13.72 -13.18 7.24
C ALA A 143 -13.73 -12.27 8.48
N PRO A 144 -14.82 -12.30 9.29
CA PRO A 144 -14.80 -11.69 10.60
C PRO A 144 -13.57 -12.13 11.41
N TYR A 145 -13.01 -11.24 12.20
CA TYR A 145 -11.74 -11.45 12.90
C TYR A 145 -11.64 -12.82 13.61
N LYS A 146 -12.70 -13.23 14.28
CA LYS A 146 -12.76 -14.50 15.04
C LYS A 146 -12.98 -15.74 14.17
N GLU A 147 -13.44 -15.56 12.94
CA GLU A 147 -13.80 -16.63 12.02
C GLU A 147 -12.75 -16.84 10.91
N TYR A 148 -11.75 -15.95 10.87
CA TYR A 148 -10.73 -15.99 9.85
C TYR A 148 -9.93 -17.31 9.92
N LYS A 149 -9.81 -17.98 8.77
CA LYS A 149 -9.18 -19.31 8.65
C LYS A 149 -7.78 -19.27 8.04
N GLY A 150 -7.35 -18.10 7.58
CA GLY A 150 -5.98 -17.89 7.11
C GLY A 150 -5.00 -17.67 8.26
N ASP A 151 -3.75 -17.40 7.92
CA ASP A 151 -2.75 -16.99 8.90
C ASP A 151 -3.00 -15.55 9.35
N SER A 152 -3.37 -15.37 10.61
CA SER A 152 -3.60 -14.05 11.18
C SER A 152 -2.32 -13.20 11.28
N HIS A 153 -1.13 -13.82 11.22
CA HIS A 153 0.16 -13.12 11.20
C HIS A 153 0.48 -12.56 9.82
N ASP A 154 -0.19 -13.07 8.79
CA ASP A 154 -0.04 -12.65 7.40
C ASP A 154 -1.31 -11.96 6.85
N ALA A 155 -2.09 -11.35 7.73
CA ALA A 155 -3.34 -10.68 7.41
C ALA A 155 -3.42 -9.29 8.03
N PHE A 156 -4.18 -8.41 7.40
CA PHE A 156 -4.46 -7.07 7.90
C PHE A 156 -5.92 -6.94 8.34
N TRP A 157 -6.16 -5.95 9.17
CA TRP A 157 -7.48 -5.65 9.72
C TRP A 157 -8.26 -4.69 8.82
N TYR A 158 -9.57 -4.87 8.78
CA TYR A 158 -10.50 -3.99 8.07
C TYR A 158 -11.76 -3.76 8.91
N PHE A 159 -12.44 -2.63 8.71
CA PHE A 159 -13.61 -2.28 9.50
C PHE A 159 -14.73 -3.32 9.42
N ASP A 160 -15.01 -3.78 8.21
CA ASP A 160 -16.15 -4.64 7.91
C ASP A 160 -15.93 -5.46 6.63
N LYS A 161 -16.97 -6.21 6.30
CA LYS A 161 -17.00 -7.06 5.11
C LYS A 161 -16.76 -6.29 3.83
N GLU A 162 -17.44 -5.14 3.67
CA GLU A 162 -17.36 -4.33 2.45
C GLU A 162 -15.90 -3.96 2.14
N MET A 163 -15.20 -3.46 3.14
CA MET A 163 -13.83 -3.01 2.94
C MET A 163 -12.85 -4.16 2.76
N ALA A 164 -13.02 -5.25 3.50
CA ALA A 164 -12.19 -6.44 3.36
C ALA A 164 -12.37 -7.10 1.98
N GLU A 165 -13.61 -7.29 1.53
CA GLU A 165 -13.89 -7.88 0.22
C GLU A 165 -13.49 -6.96 -0.94
N MET A 166 -13.61 -5.64 -0.79
CA MET A 166 -13.12 -4.67 -1.79
C MET A 166 -11.60 -4.78 -1.96
N THR A 167 -10.87 -4.96 -0.86
CA THR A 167 -9.42 -5.16 -0.89
C THR A 167 -9.06 -6.47 -1.59
N GLU A 168 -9.73 -7.58 -1.26
CA GLU A 168 -9.52 -8.86 -1.93
C GLU A 168 -9.84 -8.81 -3.42
N GLU A 169 -10.94 -8.15 -3.78
CA GLU A 169 -11.35 -8.00 -5.18
C GLU A 169 -10.32 -7.20 -5.96
N ARG A 170 -9.75 -6.17 -5.35
CA ARG A 170 -8.68 -5.38 -5.93
C ARG A 170 -7.45 -6.24 -6.19
N TYR A 171 -7.04 -7.07 -5.22
CA TYR A 171 -5.91 -8.00 -5.37
C TYR A 171 -6.17 -9.12 -6.38
N ARG A 172 -7.42 -9.47 -6.63
CA ARG A 172 -7.83 -10.48 -7.58
C ARG A 172 -7.81 -9.97 -9.02
N ARG A 173 -8.22 -8.72 -9.23
CA ARG A 173 -8.27 -8.08 -10.56
C ARG A 173 -6.90 -7.66 -11.04
N GLU A 174 -6.06 -7.24 -10.15
CA GLU A 174 -4.78 -6.66 -10.47
C GLU A 174 -3.69 -7.71 -10.35
N ARG A 175 -3.01 -7.96 -11.47
CA ARG A 175 -2.19 -9.15 -11.68
C ARG A 175 -0.72 -9.01 -11.32
N GLY A 176 -0.35 -7.93 -10.66
CA GLY A 176 1.04 -7.74 -10.28
C GLY A 176 1.92 -7.18 -11.40
N LYS A 177 3.20 -7.02 -11.09
CA LYS A 177 4.20 -6.47 -12.03
C LYS A 177 4.26 -7.26 -13.31
N LYS A 178 4.11 -6.56 -14.42
CA LYS A 178 4.48 -7.11 -15.71
C LYS A 178 5.93 -6.78 -16.01
N PRO A 179 6.62 -7.63 -16.77
CA PRO A 179 7.97 -7.33 -17.20
C PRO A 179 8.00 -5.96 -17.89
N GLN A 180 8.83 -5.08 -17.39
CA GLN A 180 9.14 -3.84 -18.07
C GLN A 180 10.21 -4.14 -19.12
N TYR A 181 9.99 -3.67 -20.33
CA TYR A 181 10.97 -3.77 -21.39
C TYR A 181 11.65 -2.42 -21.53
N LEU A 182 12.91 -2.37 -21.17
CA LEU A 182 13.75 -1.22 -21.53
C LEU A 182 14.23 -1.42 -22.95
N GLY A 183 13.93 -0.47 -23.81
CA GLY A 183 14.35 -0.47 -25.19
C GLY A 183 15.15 0.78 -25.52
N PHE A 184 16.03 0.68 -26.50
CA PHE A 184 16.74 1.81 -27.09
C PHE A 184 16.17 2.05 -28.49
N VAL A 185 15.98 3.33 -28.84
CA VAL A 185 15.63 3.67 -30.22
C VAL A 185 16.92 3.99 -30.96
N GLN A 186 17.25 3.20 -31.98
CA GLN A 186 18.36 3.45 -32.88
C GLN A 186 17.82 3.58 -34.31
N LYS A 187 18.11 4.68 -34.97
CA LYS A 187 17.64 4.97 -36.36
C LYS A 187 16.11 4.80 -36.51
N GLY A 188 15.35 5.23 -35.50
CA GLY A 188 13.90 5.13 -35.50
C GLY A 188 13.34 3.73 -35.21
N GLN A 189 14.17 2.73 -34.95
CA GLN A 189 13.75 1.39 -34.58
C GLN A 189 13.92 1.16 -33.08
N LEU A 190 12.89 0.64 -32.44
CA LEU A 190 12.93 0.23 -31.04
C LEU A 190 13.67 -1.10 -30.92
N LEU A 191 14.83 -1.09 -30.26
CA LEU A 191 15.58 -2.28 -29.89
C LEU A 191 15.12 -2.72 -28.51
N THR A 192 14.27 -3.73 -28.43
CA THR A 192 13.78 -4.25 -27.16
C THR A 192 14.75 -5.24 -26.54
N TYR A 193 15.01 -5.07 -25.25
CA TYR A 193 15.73 -6.06 -24.45
C TYR A 193 14.82 -7.28 -24.20
N ASN A 194 15.29 -8.47 -24.54
CA ASN A 194 14.62 -9.70 -24.17
C ASN A 194 15.21 -10.27 -22.87
N PRO A 195 14.47 -10.17 -21.73
CA PRO A 195 14.98 -10.64 -20.45
C PRO A 195 15.21 -12.16 -20.38
N LYS A 196 14.68 -12.92 -21.35
CA LYS A 196 14.89 -14.37 -21.43
C LYS A 196 16.20 -14.76 -22.14
N SER A 197 16.86 -13.83 -22.80
CA SER A 197 18.02 -14.15 -23.62
C SER A 197 19.33 -14.25 -22.84
N HIS A 198 19.35 -13.91 -21.55
CA HIS A 198 20.58 -13.78 -20.74
C HIS A 198 21.73 -12.97 -21.38
N VAL A 199 21.45 -12.33 -22.51
CA VAL A 199 22.40 -11.44 -23.15
C VAL A 199 22.48 -10.17 -22.32
N LYS A 200 23.61 -9.97 -21.65
CA LYS A 200 23.94 -8.66 -21.12
C LYS A 200 24.04 -7.71 -22.31
N VAL A 201 23.05 -6.89 -22.51
CA VAL A 201 23.18 -5.77 -23.44
C VAL A 201 24.14 -4.79 -22.78
N ALA A 202 25.44 -5.00 -23.00
CA ALA A 202 26.39 -3.93 -22.85
C ALA A 202 26.03 -2.92 -23.93
N ALA A 203 25.34 -1.85 -23.58
CA ALA A 203 25.17 -0.73 -24.47
C ALA A 203 26.57 -0.16 -24.69
N ARG A 204 27.22 -0.52 -25.80
CA ARG A 204 28.39 0.17 -26.29
C ARG A 204 27.89 1.46 -26.90
N PHE A 205 27.99 2.51 -26.14
CA PHE A 205 27.81 3.86 -26.66
C PHE A 205 29.03 4.21 -27.52
N LEU A 206 28.87 4.15 -28.82
CA LEU A 206 29.83 4.72 -29.72
C LEU A 206 29.45 6.19 -29.90
N PRO A 207 30.28 7.14 -29.48
CA PRO A 207 30.01 8.55 -29.75
C PRO A 207 30.04 8.76 -31.25
N GLU A 208 28.92 9.17 -31.83
CA GLU A 208 28.88 9.68 -33.19
C GLU A 208 29.45 11.11 -33.18
N LYS A 209 29.97 11.58 -34.33
CA LYS A 209 30.64 12.88 -34.46
C LYS A 209 29.83 14.09 -34.01
N ASP A 210 28.53 13.94 -33.94
CA ASP A 210 27.56 15.04 -33.70
C ASP A 210 26.89 14.97 -32.33
N GLY A 211 27.38 14.16 -31.43
CA GLY A 211 26.79 13.92 -30.12
C GLY A 211 25.75 12.81 -30.15
N LEU A 212 25.45 12.26 -28.98
CA LEU A 212 24.50 11.16 -28.81
C LEU A 212 23.20 11.72 -28.24
N THR A 213 22.12 11.62 -29.00
CA THR A 213 20.79 11.89 -28.49
C THR A 213 20.15 10.55 -28.08
N PHE A 214 19.82 10.41 -26.81
CA PHE A 214 19.12 9.26 -26.29
C PHE A 214 17.65 9.60 -26.15
N HIS A 215 16.80 8.80 -26.77
CA HIS A 215 15.39 8.77 -26.45
C HIS A 215 15.13 7.51 -25.60
N LEU A 216 14.93 7.68 -24.32
CA LEU A 216 14.44 6.63 -23.45
C LEU A 216 12.92 6.61 -23.58
N LYS A 217 12.40 5.54 -24.17
CA LYS A 217 10.97 5.26 -24.15
C LYS A 217 10.74 4.11 -23.20
N ALA A 218 10.19 4.40 -22.01
CA ALA A 218 9.69 3.37 -21.14
C ALA A 218 8.27 3.00 -21.60
N VAL A 219 8.07 1.74 -21.96
CA VAL A 219 6.75 1.21 -22.27
C VAL A 219 6.26 0.43 -21.07
N TYR A 220 5.27 0.97 -20.40
CA TYR A 220 4.55 0.27 -19.32
C TYR A 220 3.39 -0.49 -19.96
N THR A 221 3.23 -1.74 -19.60
CA THR A 221 2.00 -2.47 -19.90
C THR A 221 1.24 -2.66 -18.60
N ASP A 222 0.02 -2.18 -18.54
CA ASP A 222 -0.90 -2.43 -17.44
C ASP A 222 -1.41 -3.89 -17.44
N SER A 223 -2.28 -4.21 -16.51
CA SER A 223 -2.89 -5.53 -16.41
C SER A 223 -3.75 -5.91 -17.62
N LEU A 224 -4.11 -4.95 -18.46
CA LEU A 224 -4.91 -5.15 -19.67
C LEU A 224 -4.06 -5.22 -20.94
N HIS A 225 -2.74 -5.23 -20.82
CA HIS A 225 -1.79 -5.15 -21.93
C HIS A 225 -1.84 -3.85 -22.73
N THR A 226 -2.41 -2.80 -22.16
CA THR A 226 -2.42 -1.49 -22.77
C THR A 226 -1.04 -0.87 -22.63
N ALA A 227 -0.41 -0.50 -23.73
CA ALA A 227 0.83 0.23 -23.71
C ALA A 227 0.55 1.67 -23.25
N ILE A 228 1.10 2.06 -22.11
CA ILE A 228 1.09 3.45 -21.68
C ILE A 228 2.39 4.06 -22.21
N SER A 229 2.29 4.97 -23.16
CA SER A 229 3.43 5.75 -23.60
C SER A 229 3.35 7.11 -22.92
N ASP A 230 4.27 7.40 -22.02
CA ASP A 230 4.52 8.79 -21.66
C ASP A 230 5.40 9.39 -22.75
N GLU A 231 4.90 10.41 -23.42
CA GLU A 231 5.69 11.31 -24.28
C GLU A 231 6.40 12.35 -23.40
#